data_8bd2f0347fe98a067d44b4765c93993e
#
_entry.id   8bd2f0347fe98a067d44b4765c93993e
#
_cell.length_a   1.000
_cell.length_b   1.000
_cell.length_c   1.000
_cell.angle_alpha   90.00
_cell.angle_beta   90.00
_cell.angle_gamma   90.00
#
_symmetry.space_group_name_H-M   'P 1'
#
loop_
_entity.id
_entity.type
_entity.pdbx_description
1 polymer ?
#
loop_
_entity_poly.entity_id
_entity_poly.type
_entity_poly.pdbx_seq_one_letter_code
_entity_poly.pdbx_strand_id
1 'polypeptide(L)'
;MSENLNSEKEFVQEQYKKLLNEVKEHGNVLITHIGELSQNVISVLESEVEEKVTGLELAKGPVKKIFFISVETLQNMLIHGHKGNAGEQQNFFILLKTDSCINIISANLVANDAIHTLEKQIHVINSFDDEKALKAYYLEHLESNTMSDKGGAGLGFITIAMKSANK
;
A
#
# COMPACT_ATOMS: atom_id res chain seq x y z
N MET A 1 -16.45 -22.93 -16.13
CA MET A 1 -16.36 -21.60 -15.44
C MET A 1 -15.68 -21.69 -14.08
N SER A 2 -15.92 -22.70 -13.25
CA SER A 2 -15.32 -22.85 -11.91
C SER A 2 -13.80 -23.13 -11.91
N GLU A 3 -13.27 -23.81 -12.90
CA GLU A 3 -11.83 -24.14 -12.99
C GLU A 3 -10.95 -22.91 -13.26
N ASN A 4 -11.41 -21.93 -14.04
CA ASN A 4 -10.67 -20.68 -14.29
C ASN A 4 -10.63 -19.74 -13.08
N LEU A 5 -11.63 -19.78 -12.22
CA LEU A 5 -11.72 -18.93 -11.04
C LEU A 5 -10.73 -19.34 -9.94
N ASN A 6 -10.54 -20.66 -9.75
CA ASN A 6 -9.54 -21.18 -8.82
C ASN A 6 -8.11 -20.90 -9.28
N SER A 7 -7.86 -20.94 -10.59
CA SER A 7 -6.50 -20.74 -11.15
C SER A 7 -5.96 -19.32 -10.93
N GLU A 8 -6.81 -18.28 -11.02
CA GLU A 8 -6.39 -16.89 -10.75
C GLU A 8 -6.02 -16.68 -9.28
N LYS A 9 -6.89 -17.13 -8.37
CA LYS A 9 -6.65 -17.02 -6.93
C LYS A 9 -5.39 -17.78 -6.50
N GLU A 10 -5.21 -19.00 -6.98
CA GLU A 10 -4.04 -19.82 -6.72
C GLU A 10 -2.76 -19.16 -7.28
N PHE A 11 -2.81 -18.64 -8.50
CA PHE A 11 -1.70 -17.91 -9.09
C PHE A 11 -1.28 -16.70 -8.24
N VAL A 12 -2.24 -15.84 -7.87
CA VAL A 12 -1.96 -14.65 -7.05
C VAL A 12 -1.39 -15.04 -5.68
N GLN A 13 -1.96 -16.06 -5.04
CA GLN A 13 -1.46 -16.54 -3.77
C GLN A 13 -0.04 -17.12 -3.87
N GLU A 14 0.28 -17.79 -4.98
CA GLU A 14 1.63 -18.27 -5.24
C GLU A 14 2.63 -17.12 -5.42
N GLN A 15 2.26 -16.06 -6.16
CA GLN A 15 3.10 -14.86 -6.30
C GLN A 15 3.35 -14.20 -4.94
N TYR A 16 2.31 -14.08 -4.11
CA TYR A 16 2.44 -13.48 -2.78
C TYR A 16 3.32 -14.33 -1.85
N LYS A 17 3.24 -15.67 -1.93
CA LYS A 17 4.13 -16.57 -1.19
C LYS A 17 5.60 -16.41 -1.62
N LYS A 18 5.86 -16.27 -2.93
CA LYS A 18 7.21 -16.01 -3.45
C LYS A 18 7.73 -14.70 -2.91
N LEU A 19 6.96 -13.62 -3.03
CA LEU A 19 7.33 -12.30 -2.51
C LEU A 19 7.58 -12.33 -0.99
N LEU A 20 6.73 -13.02 -0.21
CA LEU A 20 6.92 -13.17 1.22
C LEU A 20 8.24 -13.88 1.57
N ASN A 21 8.61 -14.91 0.81
CA ASN A 21 9.86 -15.62 1.03
C ASN A 21 11.08 -14.75 0.69
N GLU A 22 11.03 -14.00 -0.40
CA GLU A 22 12.08 -13.05 -0.78
C GLU A 22 12.30 -11.98 0.30
N VAL A 23 11.21 -11.35 0.80
CA VAL A 23 11.36 -10.30 1.82
C VAL A 23 11.85 -10.82 3.17
N LYS A 24 11.55 -12.08 3.52
CA LYS A 24 12.07 -12.73 4.73
C LYS A 24 13.60 -12.87 4.77
N GLU A 25 14.23 -12.93 3.61
CA GLU A 25 15.69 -12.98 3.49
C GLU A 25 16.34 -11.62 3.80
N HIS A 26 15.58 -10.54 3.73
CA HIS A 26 16.06 -9.16 3.90
C HIS A 26 15.75 -8.53 5.25
N GLY A 27 14.96 -9.19 6.08
CA GLY A 27 14.60 -8.63 7.38
C GLY A 27 13.57 -9.42 8.18
N ASN A 28 13.14 -8.84 9.28
CA ASN A 28 12.12 -9.42 10.16
C ASN A 28 10.73 -8.94 9.75
N VAL A 29 9.87 -9.87 9.32
CA VAL A 29 8.47 -9.59 9.02
C VAL A 29 7.71 -9.41 10.34
N LEU A 30 7.20 -8.21 10.56
CA LEU A 30 6.44 -7.84 11.76
C LEU A 30 4.96 -8.18 11.62
N ILE A 31 4.40 -7.92 10.42
CA ILE A 31 2.99 -8.14 10.08
C ILE A 31 2.92 -8.66 8.64
N THR A 32 2.01 -9.57 8.37
CA THR A 32 1.64 -9.99 7.02
C THR A 32 0.14 -10.23 6.93
N HIS A 33 -0.47 -9.77 5.83
CA HIS A 33 -1.84 -10.07 5.47
C HIS A 33 -1.91 -10.52 4.01
N ILE A 34 -2.65 -11.58 3.75
CA ILE A 34 -2.93 -12.09 2.40
C ILE A 34 -4.42 -12.41 2.33
N GLY A 35 -5.11 -11.82 1.38
CA GLY A 35 -6.53 -12.08 1.12
C GLY A 35 -7.40 -10.84 1.05
N GLU A 36 -8.68 -11.02 1.30
CA GLU A 36 -9.66 -9.95 1.20
C GLU A 36 -9.51 -8.95 2.36
N LEU A 37 -9.68 -7.67 2.05
CA LEU A 37 -9.77 -6.60 3.03
C LEU A 37 -11.24 -6.23 3.25
N SER A 38 -11.57 -5.97 4.50
CA SER A 38 -12.80 -5.32 4.94
C SER A 38 -12.46 -4.25 5.97
N GLN A 39 -13.38 -3.37 6.29
CA GLN A 39 -13.14 -2.34 7.31
C GLN A 39 -12.76 -2.96 8.66
N ASN A 40 -13.35 -4.11 9.03
CA ASN A 40 -13.01 -4.82 10.26
C ASN A 40 -11.57 -5.40 10.21
N VAL A 41 -11.16 -5.98 9.08
CA VAL A 41 -9.79 -6.48 8.90
C VAL A 41 -8.79 -5.35 8.98
N ILE A 42 -9.09 -4.20 8.35
CA ILE A 42 -8.25 -3.01 8.43
C ILE A 42 -8.10 -2.54 9.87
N SER A 43 -9.18 -2.43 10.64
CA SER A 43 -9.11 -2.01 12.04
C SER A 43 -8.25 -2.94 12.90
N VAL A 44 -8.26 -4.24 12.63
CA VAL A 44 -7.37 -5.20 13.30
C VAL A 44 -5.92 -4.96 12.90
N LEU A 45 -5.64 -4.82 11.60
CA LEU A 45 -4.29 -4.55 11.09
C LEU A 45 -3.73 -3.21 11.60
N GLU A 46 -4.56 -2.16 11.68
CA GLU A 46 -4.18 -0.87 12.26
C GLU A 46 -3.74 -1.01 13.71
N SER A 47 -4.49 -1.78 14.51
CA SER A 47 -4.14 -2.05 15.92
C SER A 47 -2.84 -2.85 16.03
N GLU A 48 -2.64 -3.86 15.16
CA GLU A 48 -1.40 -4.63 15.12
C GLU A 48 -0.20 -3.77 14.71
N VAL A 49 -0.36 -2.88 13.72
CA VAL A 49 0.68 -1.93 13.29
C VAL A 49 1.08 -1.03 14.45
N GLU A 50 0.10 -0.45 15.17
CA GLU A 50 0.35 0.43 16.31
C GLU A 50 1.12 -0.30 17.40
N GLU A 51 0.69 -1.51 17.77
CA GLU A 51 1.37 -2.35 18.78
C GLU A 51 2.81 -2.67 18.38
N LYS A 52 3.02 -3.21 17.16
CA LYS A 52 4.34 -3.63 16.68
C LYS A 52 5.30 -2.46 16.56
N VAL A 53 4.85 -1.33 15.99
CA VAL A 53 5.70 -0.16 15.76
C VAL A 53 6.04 0.54 17.07
N THR A 54 5.12 0.61 18.02
CA THR A 54 5.37 1.16 19.37
C THR A 54 6.40 0.30 20.11
N GLY A 55 6.33 -1.02 19.98
CA GLY A 55 7.29 -1.95 20.59
C GLY A 55 8.71 -1.89 20.01
N LEU A 56 8.95 -1.16 18.92
CA LEU A 56 10.29 -1.01 18.32
C LEU A 56 11.18 0.06 18.97
N GLU A 57 10.70 0.73 20.03
CA GLU A 57 11.44 1.80 20.73
C GLU A 57 11.91 2.94 19.81
N LEU A 58 11.18 3.20 18.72
CA LEU A 58 11.46 4.29 17.80
C LEU A 58 11.01 5.64 18.40
N ALA A 59 11.60 6.73 17.91
CA ALA A 59 11.13 8.08 18.24
C ALA A 59 9.66 8.28 17.75
N LYS A 60 8.91 9.14 18.44
CA LYS A 60 7.47 9.38 18.14
C LYS A 60 7.20 9.81 16.69
N GLY A 61 8.11 10.53 16.05
CA GLY A 61 7.97 10.98 14.67
C GLY A 61 7.89 9.82 13.68
N PRO A 62 8.90 8.94 13.60
CA PRO A 62 8.87 7.71 12.80
C PRO A 62 7.65 6.83 13.09
N VAL A 63 7.29 6.59 14.36
CA VAL A 63 6.11 5.79 14.73
C VAL A 63 4.86 6.33 14.05
N LYS A 64 4.60 7.64 14.15
CA LYS A 64 3.43 8.29 13.52
C LYS A 64 3.47 8.19 11.99
N LYS A 65 4.65 8.33 11.37
CA LYS A 65 4.80 8.21 9.91
C LYS A 65 4.48 6.80 9.43
N ILE A 66 5.05 5.78 10.08
CA ILE A 66 4.82 4.37 9.72
C ILE A 66 3.34 4.03 9.86
N PHE A 67 2.72 4.39 10.99
CA PHE A 67 1.29 4.16 11.21
C PHE A 67 0.45 4.81 10.13
N PHE A 68 0.67 6.10 9.85
CA PHE A 68 -0.07 6.83 8.83
C PHE A 68 0.07 6.19 7.44
N ILE A 69 1.30 5.84 7.02
CA ILE A 69 1.55 5.22 5.71
C ILE A 69 0.85 3.85 5.63
N SER A 70 0.87 3.06 6.71
CA SER A 70 0.19 1.77 6.77
C SER A 70 -1.33 1.91 6.60
N VAL A 71 -1.94 2.84 7.33
CA VAL A 71 -3.39 3.12 7.24
C VAL A 71 -3.76 3.55 5.82
N GLU A 72 -3.05 4.53 5.27
CA GLU A 72 -3.29 5.02 3.90
C GLU A 72 -3.15 3.92 2.85
N THR A 73 -2.13 3.07 3.01
CA THR A 73 -1.90 1.92 2.12
C THR A 73 -3.05 0.92 2.19
N LEU A 74 -3.49 0.53 3.39
CA LEU A 74 -4.60 -0.40 3.59
C LEU A 74 -5.92 0.15 3.04
N GLN A 75 -6.20 1.43 3.26
CA GLN A 75 -7.39 2.10 2.71
C GLN A 75 -7.35 2.16 1.18
N ASN A 76 -6.20 2.47 0.59
CA ASN A 76 -6.02 2.47 -0.86
C ASN A 76 -6.29 1.08 -1.46
N MET A 77 -5.78 0.01 -0.84
CA MET A 77 -6.05 -1.36 -1.28
C MET A 77 -7.54 -1.72 -1.18
N LEU A 78 -8.22 -1.31 -0.10
CA LEU A 78 -9.66 -1.56 0.07
C LEU A 78 -10.49 -0.86 -1.00
N ILE A 79 -10.18 0.42 -1.27
CA ILE A 79 -10.99 1.28 -2.16
C ILE A 79 -10.70 0.99 -3.63
N HIS A 80 -9.42 0.79 -3.99
CA HIS A 80 -8.97 0.71 -5.38
C HIS A 80 -8.59 -0.70 -5.83
N GLY A 81 -8.50 -1.67 -4.91
CA GLY A 81 -8.23 -3.06 -5.25
C GLY A 81 -9.34 -3.63 -6.15
N HIS A 82 -8.92 -4.17 -7.30
CA HIS A 82 -9.84 -4.83 -8.23
C HIS A 82 -10.27 -6.18 -7.66
N LYS A 83 -11.55 -6.50 -7.85
CA LYS A 83 -12.06 -7.84 -7.57
C LYS A 83 -11.72 -8.74 -8.74
N GLY A 84 -11.03 -9.84 -8.47
CA GLY A 84 -10.74 -10.84 -9.48
C GLY A 84 -12.02 -11.49 -10.04
N ASN A 85 -11.85 -12.42 -10.95
CA ASN A 85 -12.96 -13.13 -11.59
C ASN A 85 -13.86 -13.89 -10.60
N ALA A 86 -13.33 -14.21 -9.40
CA ALA A 86 -14.08 -14.82 -8.29
C ALA A 86 -14.94 -13.81 -7.50
N GLY A 87 -14.86 -12.52 -7.82
CA GLY A 87 -15.56 -11.45 -7.11
C GLY A 87 -14.91 -11.04 -5.78
N GLU A 88 -13.75 -11.60 -5.45
CA GLU A 88 -12.98 -11.32 -4.23
C GLU A 88 -11.75 -10.45 -4.54
N GLN A 89 -11.39 -9.55 -3.63
CA GLN A 89 -10.11 -8.87 -3.69
C GLN A 89 -8.99 -9.81 -3.24
N GLN A 90 -7.84 -9.73 -3.92
CA GLN A 90 -6.62 -10.43 -3.54
C GLN A 90 -5.57 -9.40 -3.14
N ASN A 91 -5.45 -9.16 -1.84
CA ASN A 91 -4.57 -8.15 -1.29
C ASN A 91 -3.39 -8.81 -0.57
N PHE A 92 -2.26 -8.11 -0.58
CA PHE A 92 -1.03 -8.49 0.11
C PHE A 92 -0.47 -7.26 0.82
N PHE A 93 -0.22 -7.39 2.13
CA PHE A 93 0.38 -6.34 2.95
C PHE A 93 1.45 -6.92 3.84
N ILE A 94 2.61 -6.31 3.87
CA ILE A 94 3.72 -6.66 4.78
C ILE A 94 4.25 -5.40 5.43
N LEU A 95 4.49 -5.49 6.74
CA LEU A 95 5.36 -4.60 7.51
C LEU A 95 6.66 -5.33 7.81
N LEU A 96 7.76 -4.86 7.25
CA LEU A 96 9.09 -5.48 7.35
C LEU A 96 10.07 -4.55 8.05
N LYS A 97 10.77 -5.05 9.06
CA LYS A 97 11.91 -4.37 9.69
C LYS A 97 13.22 -4.92 9.13
N THR A 98 14.02 -4.05 8.54
CA THR A 98 15.42 -4.32 8.20
C THR A 98 16.34 -3.67 9.23
N ASP A 99 17.64 -3.82 9.08
CA ASP A 99 18.63 -3.19 9.96
C ASP A 99 18.58 -1.66 9.92
N SER A 100 18.18 -1.08 8.79
CA SER A 100 18.24 0.36 8.54
C SER A 100 16.88 1.06 8.48
N CYS A 101 15.79 0.34 8.19
CA CYS A 101 14.48 0.96 7.96
C CYS A 101 13.30 0.01 8.23
N ILE A 102 12.11 0.60 8.23
CA ILE A 102 10.84 -0.11 8.18
C ILE A 102 10.29 0.03 6.76
N ASN A 103 9.99 -1.10 6.13
CA ASN A 103 9.38 -1.15 4.80
C ASN A 103 7.91 -1.55 4.92
N ILE A 104 7.07 -0.86 4.17
CA ILE A 104 5.68 -1.22 3.95
C ILE A 104 5.58 -1.69 2.50
N ILE A 105 5.18 -2.93 2.32
CA ILE A 105 5.07 -3.56 1.01
C ILE A 105 3.62 -3.97 0.82
N SER A 106 3.02 -3.55 -0.28
CA SER A 106 1.64 -3.89 -0.61
C SER A 106 1.49 -4.28 -2.07
N ALA A 107 0.56 -5.17 -2.34
CA ALA A 107 0.15 -5.50 -3.70
C ALA A 107 -1.35 -5.85 -3.73
N ASN A 108 -2.00 -5.48 -4.79
CA ASN A 108 -3.39 -5.84 -5.09
C ASN A 108 -3.60 -5.93 -6.61
N LEU A 109 -4.66 -6.60 -7.01
CA LEU A 109 -5.07 -6.59 -8.40
C LEU A 109 -5.60 -5.21 -8.78
N VAL A 110 -5.32 -4.79 -10.00
CA VAL A 110 -5.87 -3.59 -10.62
C VAL A 110 -6.53 -3.93 -11.94
N ALA A 111 -7.53 -3.17 -12.34
CA ALA A 111 -8.15 -3.34 -13.64
C ALA A 111 -7.15 -3.00 -14.77
N ASN A 112 -7.18 -3.75 -15.87
CA ASN A 112 -6.20 -3.59 -16.96
C ASN A 112 -6.18 -2.17 -17.56
N ASP A 113 -7.33 -1.51 -17.62
CA ASP A 113 -7.47 -0.14 -18.11
C ASP A 113 -6.89 0.91 -17.15
N ALA A 114 -6.74 0.58 -15.86
CA ALA A 114 -6.16 1.45 -14.87
C ALA A 114 -4.62 1.39 -14.80
N ILE A 115 -3.98 0.34 -15.35
CA ILE A 115 -2.54 0.08 -15.23
C ILE A 115 -1.73 1.28 -15.72
N HIS A 116 -1.98 1.74 -16.95
CA HIS A 116 -1.22 2.84 -17.55
C HIS A 116 -1.32 4.14 -16.75
N THR A 117 -2.51 4.44 -16.23
CA THR A 117 -2.73 5.63 -15.39
C THR A 117 -1.96 5.53 -14.08
N LEU A 118 -2.00 4.36 -13.44
CA LEU A 118 -1.28 4.10 -12.20
C LEU A 118 0.23 4.18 -12.38
N GLU A 119 0.78 3.54 -13.41
CA GLU A 119 2.22 3.61 -13.75
C GLU A 119 2.67 5.05 -13.97
N LYS A 120 1.89 5.83 -14.72
CA LYS A 120 2.19 7.24 -14.96
C LYS A 120 2.20 8.05 -13.65
N GLN A 121 1.23 7.84 -12.77
CA GLN A 121 1.18 8.52 -11.47
C GLN A 121 2.38 8.18 -10.60
N ILE A 122 2.71 6.90 -10.48
CA ILE A 122 3.87 6.45 -9.70
C ILE A 122 5.17 7.00 -10.29
N HIS A 123 5.32 6.97 -11.61
CA HIS A 123 6.49 7.54 -12.28
C HIS A 123 6.65 9.04 -12.00
N VAL A 124 5.59 9.81 -12.11
CA VAL A 124 5.61 11.25 -11.82
C VAL A 124 6.01 11.50 -10.36
N ILE A 125 5.39 10.80 -9.40
CA ILE A 125 5.70 10.95 -7.97
C ILE A 125 7.17 10.61 -7.69
N ASN A 126 7.69 9.54 -8.30
CA ASN A 126 9.08 9.11 -8.11
C ASN A 126 10.10 9.98 -8.85
N SER A 127 9.67 10.86 -9.78
CA SER A 127 10.56 11.79 -10.49
C SER A 127 10.94 13.03 -9.68
N PHE A 128 10.26 13.31 -8.56
CA PHE A 128 10.62 14.45 -7.72
C PHE A 128 11.85 14.15 -6.86
N ASP A 129 12.87 14.97 -6.95
CA ASP A 129 14.13 14.79 -6.22
C ASP A 129 14.08 15.37 -4.80
N ASP A 130 13.15 16.31 -4.54
CA ASP A 130 13.02 16.96 -3.23
C ASP A 130 11.57 17.04 -2.72
N GLU A 131 11.46 17.10 -1.39
CA GLU A 131 10.17 17.16 -0.69
C GLU A 131 9.38 18.44 -1.00
N LYS A 132 10.05 19.56 -1.31
CA LYS A 132 9.38 20.83 -1.58
C LYS A 132 8.67 20.80 -2.93
N ALA A 133 9.32 20.22 -3.95
CA ALA A 133 8.72 20.04 -5.27
C ALA A 133 7.51 19.10 -5.20
N LEU A 134 7.65 17.98 -4.47
CA LEU A 134 6.54 17.05 -4.25
C LEU A 134 5.37 17.69 -3.49
N LYS A 135 5.67 18.55 -2.50
CA LYS A 135 4.64 19.30 -1.77
C LYS A 135 3.94 20.33 -2.64
N ALA A 136 4.67 21.04 -3.52
CA ALA A 136 4.07 21.97 -4.47
C ALA A 136 3.12 21.25 -5.43
N TYR A 137 3.54 20.09 -5.95
CA TYR A 137 2.72 19.21 -6.78
C TYR A 137 1.45 18.74 -6.05
N TYR A 138 1.56 18.37 -4.77
CA TYR A 138 0.41 18.01 -3.93
C TYR A 138 -0.60 19.16 -3.82
N LEU A 139 -0.13 20.39 -3.54
CA LEU A 139 -0.99 21.57 -3.39
C LEU A 139 -1.71 21.91 -4.71
N GLU A 140 -1.00 21.84 -5.83
CA GLU A 140 -1.59 22.07 -7.17
C GLU A 140 -2.70 21.04 -7.46
N HIS A 141 -2.48 19.77 -7.14
CA HIS A 141 -3.48 18.71 -7.30
C HIS A 141 -4.65 18.88 -6.34
N LEU A 142 -4.42 19.33 -5.13
CA LEU A 142 -5.48 19.58 -4.15
C LEU A 142 -6.41 20.71 -4.61
N GLU A 143 -5.83 21.78 -5.20
CA GLU A 143 -6.59 22.92 -5.72
C GLU A 143 -7.34 22.60 -7.02
N SER A 144 -6.74 21.79 -7.89
CA SER A 144 -7.34 21.40 -9.19
C SER A 144 -8.41 20.31 -9.07
N ASN A 145 -8.35 19.48 -8.03
CA ASN A 145 -9.30 18.41 -7.77
C ASN A 145 -10.55 18.94 -7.05
N THR A 146 -11.35 19.73 -7.72
CA THR A 146 -12.75 19.90 -7.35
C THR A 146 -13.48 18.58 -7.58
N MET A 147 -13.57 17.77 -6.50
CA MET A 147 -14.47 16.63 -6.33
C MET A 147 -14.56 15.65 -7.52
N SER A 148 -13.61 14.72 -7.62
CA SER A 148 -13.88 13.48 -8.34
C SER A 148 -14.79 12.60 -7.48
N ASP A 149 -15.86 12.07 -8.07
CA ASP A 149 -16.89 11.23 -7.39
C ASP A 149 -16.37 9.93 -6.74
N LYS A 150 -15.07 9.65 -6.81
CA LYS A 150 -14.41 8.43 -6.27
C LYS A 150 -13.32 8.70 -5.23
N GLY A 151 -13.34 9.84 -4.55
CA GLY A 151 -12.48 10.09 -3.39
C GLY A 151 -10.98 10.21 -3.74
N GLY A 152 -10.45 11.42 -3.68
CA GLY A 152 -9.01 11.65 -3.54
C GLY A 152 -8.09 11.24 -4.68
N ALA A 153 -8.46 11.48 -5.93
CA ALA A 153 -7.70 11.27 -7.17
C ALA A 153 -6.14 11.31 -7.05
N GLY A 154 -5.53 10.25 -6.54
CA GLY A 154 -4.07 10.10 -6.47
C GLY A 154 -3.37 10.82 -5.31
N LEU A 155 -4.08 11.59 -4.49
CA LEU A 155 -3.50 12.29 -3.35
C LEU A 155 -2.90 11.34 -2.29
N GLY A 156 -3.45 10.14 -2.15
CA GLY A 156 -2.95 9.11 -1.24
C GLY A 156 -1.51 8.72 -1.55
N PHE A 157 -1.18 8.44 -2.81
CA PHE A 157 0.19 8.11 -3.21
C PHE A 157 1.17 9.27 -2.98
N ILE A 158 0.76 10.51 -3.29
CA ILE A 158 1.60 11.69 -3.05
C ILE A 158 1.84 11.85 -1.55
N THR A 159 0.82 11.64 -0.73
CA THR A 159 0.93 11.75 0.74
C THR A 159 1.83 10.66 1.31
N ILE A 160 1.73 9.42 0.82
CA ILE A 160 2.64 8.32 1.17
C ILE A 160 4.09 8.71 0.82
N ALA A 161 4.33 9.18 -0.41
CA ALA A 161 5.66 9.57 -0.87
C ALA A 161 6.27 10.71 -0.05
N MET A 162 5.45 11.73 0.33
CA MET A 162 5.90 12.84 1.20
C MET A 162 6.27 12.38 2.61
N LYS A 163 5.68 11.31 3.12
CA LYS A 163 5.93 10.82 4.48
C LYS A 163 6.99 9.72 4.52
N SER A 164 7.22 9.02 3.42
CA SER A 164 8.27 8.00 3.34
C SER A 164 9.65 8.66 3.30
N ALA A 165 10.63 8.00 3.88
CA ALA A 165 12.02 8.47 3.88
C ALA A 165 12.77 8.12 2.57
N ASN A 166 12.29 7.06 1.89
CA ASN A 166 12.84 6.55 0.63
C ASN A 166 11.69 6.44 -0.37
N LYS A 167 12.02 6.69 -1.62
CA LYS A 167 11.09 6.53 -2.74
C LYS A 167 11.18 5.13 -3.29
#